data_d7beaf011af63f7e8cb87ce074ac000d
#
_entry.id   d7beaf011af63f7e8cb87ce074ac000d
#
_cell.length_a   1.000
_cell.length_b   1.000
_cell.length_c   1.000
_cell.angle_alpha   90.00
_cell.angle_beta   90.00
_cell.angle_gamma   90.00
#
_symmetry.space_group_name_H-M   'P 1'
#
loop_
_entity.id
_entity.type
_entity.pdbx_description
1 polymer ?
#
loop_
_entity_poly.entity_id
_entity_poly.type
_entity_poly.pdbx_seq_one_letter_code
_entity_poly.pdbx_strand_id
1 'polypeptide(L)'
;YNPNVTIDDGSCLYYGCTDPAADNYDPNASVDDGSCTYSGCTVAPFLETFDAFGNLGPFTDDFGAGGSQGATVAWTQDASGTSSGSTGPSDDITGGGYYMYTETSGSGSNKTAILFSTCVDVSALSDPCMQFNYHMYGATMGTLEVHVDGVSVWSVSGDQGNQWNDGQVNLPIGSTGCLIQFVGLTGTSFTSDMAIDQVSVDECVSLAVYGCTDSTAINYDPAADTDDGS
;
A
#
# COMPACT_ATOMS: atom_id res chain seq x y z
N TYR A 1 22.81 -30.45 14.20
CA TYR A 1 24.19 -30.62 14.64
C TYR A 1 24.68 -32.03 14.34
N ASN A 2 25.81 -32.17 13.64
CA ASN A 2 26.46 -33.47 13.38
C ASN A 2 27.83 -33.48 14.09
N PRO A 3 27.97 -34.28 15.17
CA PRO A 3 29.20 -34.29 16.01
C PRO A 3 30.44 -34.86 15.30
N ASN A 4 30.30 -35.43 14.11
CA ASN A 4 31.40 -36.01 13.34
C ASN A 4 31.98 -35.04 12.27
N VAL A 5 31.41 -33.83 12.12
CA VAL A 5 31.91 -32.83 11.20
C VAL A 5 32.96 -31.98 11.90
N THR A 6 34.14 -31.85 11.29
CA THR A 6 35.27 -31.09 11.81
C THR A 6 35.47 -29.73 11.13
N ILE A 7 34.71 -29.46 10.05
CA ILE A 7 34.71 -28.19 9.32
C ILE A 7 33.27 -27.79 9.09
N ASP A 8 32.92 -26.58 9.49
CA ASP A 8 31.62 -25.97 9.15
C ASP A 8 31.62 -25.56 7.66
N ASP A 9 30.67 -26.09 6.90
CA ASP A 9 30.48 -25.77 5.47
C ASP A 9 29.45 -24.67 5.24
N GLY A 10 28.93 -24.02 6.30
CA GLY A 10 27.92 -22.99 6.24
C GLY A 10 26.51 -23.50 5.94
N SER A 11 26.29 -24.82 6.00
CA SER A 11 24.96 -25.42 5.72
C SER A 11 24.01 -25.39 6.92
N CYS A 12 24.46 -24.90 8.09
CA CYS A 12 23.59 -24.74 9.24
C CYS A 12 22.56 -23.64 9.00
N LEU A 13 21.28 -24.01 9.06
CA LEU A 13 20.17 -23.07 9.02
C LEU A 13 19.79 -22.68 10.45
N TYR A 14 19.80 -21.38 10.70
CA TYR A 14 19.37 -20.80 11.96
C TYR A 14 18.02 -20.09 11.70
N TYR A 15 16.98 -20.55 12.36
CA TYR A 15 15.65 -19.98 12.26
C TYR A 15 15.48 -18.86 13.29
N GLY A 16 14.88 -17.75 12.90
CA GLY A 16 14.61 -16.59 13.74
C GLY A 16 14.21 -15.39 12.89
N CYS A 17 13.96 -14.27 13.54
CA CYS A 17 13.64 -13.03 12.85
C CYS A 17 14.87 -12.48 12.10
N THR A 18 14.79 -12.36 10.78
CA THR A 18 15.87 -11.83 9.92
C THR A 18 15.72 -10.34 9.59
N ASP A 19 14.64 -9.68 10.03
CA ASP A 19 14.43 -8.25 9.78
C ASP A 19 15.15 -7.40 10.83
N PRO A 20 16.16 -6.57 10.43
CA PRO A 20 16.86 -5.68 11.35
C PRO A 20 16.00 -4.60 12.01
N ALA A 21 14.80 -4.33 11.47
CA ALA A 21 13.85 -3.38 12.05
C ALA A 21 12.98 -3.98 13.16
N ALA A 22 12.97 -5.30 13.31
CA ALA A 22 12.19 -5.98 14.33
C ALA A 22 12.84 -5.90 15.72
N ASP A 23 12.02 -5.85 16.77
CA ASP A 23 12.49 -5.80 18.17
C ASP A 23 13.26 -7.05 18.59
N ASN A 24 12.92 -8.20 18.00
CA ASN A 24 13.53 -9.51 18.26
C ASN A 24 14.43 -9.96 17.11
N TYR A 25 15.02 -9.02 16.36
CA TYR A 25 16.00 -9.35 15.30
C TYR A 25 17.11 -10.25 15.81
N ASP A 26 17.35 -11.36 15.14
CA ASP A 26 18.49 -12.24 15.40
C ASP A 26 19.52 -12.14 14.26
N PRO A 27 20.67 -11.46 14.48
CA PRO A 27 21.71 -11.33 13.45
C PRO A 27 22.34 -12.65 13.04
N ASN A 28 22.09 -13.74 13.76
CA ASN A 28 22.57 -15.09 13.41
C ASN A 28 21.54 -15.88 12.60
N ALA A 29 20.28 -15.43 12.54
CA ALA A 29 19.27 -16.09 11.74
C ALA A 29 19.62 -16.02 10.25
N SER A 30 19.50 -17.14 9.56
CA SER A 30 19.70 -17.28 8.12
C SER A 30 18.40 -17.63 7.39
N VAL A 31 17.35 -17.95 8.13
CA VAL A 31 16.01 -18.27 7.63
C VAL A 31 15.00 -17.58 8.53
N ASP A 32 14.15 -16.76 7.93
CA ASP A 32 13.02 -16.18 8.64
C ASP A 32 12.00 -17.26 9.01
N ASP A 33 11.59 -17.31 10.27
CA ASP A 33 10.61 -18.24 10.80
C ASP A 33 9.24 -17.58 11.07
N GLY A 34 9.07 -16.31 10.65
CA GLY A 34 7.87 -15.53 10.88
C GLY A 34 7.71 -15.05 12.33
N SER A 35 8.76 -15.14 13.16
CA SER A 35 8.71 -14.74 14.58
C SER A 35 8.99 -13.25 14.80
N CYS A 36 9.23 -12.45 13.75
CA CYS A 36 9.51 -11.04 13.89
C CYS A 36 8.38 -10.32 14.66
N THR A 37 8.77 -9.52 15.64
CA THR A 37 7.85 -8.69 16.43
C THR A 37 8.28 -7.24 16.34
N TYR A 38 7.29 -6.34 16.28
CA TYR A 38 7.52 -4.91 16.14
C TYR A 38 6.75 -4.17 17.23
N SER A 39 7.44 -3.43 18.08
CA SER A 39 6.81 -2.52 19.04
C SER A 39 6.49 -1.20 18.35
N GLY A 40 5.26 -0.77 18.44
CA GLY A 40 4.81 0.49 17.87
C GLY A 40 4.21 0.39 16.47
N CYS A 41 3.85 -0.82 16.01
CA CYS A 41 3.04 -0.97 14.81
C CYS A 41 1.67 -0.31 14.98
N THR A 42 1.17 0.27 13.90
CA THR A 42 -0.22 0.70 13.83
C THR A 42 -1.11 -0.53 13.75
N VAL A 43 -2.01 -0.68 14.71
CA VAL A 43 -2.91 -1.84 14.78
C VAL A 43 -4.14 -1.58 13.93
N ALA A 44 -4.45 -2.50 13.03
CA ALA A 44 -5.71 -2.47 12.26
C ALA A 44 -6.91 -2.87 13.15
N PRO A 45 -8.14 -2.37 12.87
CA PRO A 45 -8.47 -1.51 11.73
C PRO A 45 -8.13 -0.04 11.95
N PHE A 46 -7.81 0.67 10.86
CA PHE A 46 -7.65 2.12 10.87
C PHE A 46 -8.06 2.74 9.51
N LEU A 47 -8.30 4.06 9.53
CA LEU A 47 -8.53 4.89 8.35
C LEU A 47 -7.62 6.11 8.45
N GLU A 48 -6.81 6.36 7.42
CA GLU A 48 -6.04 7.59 7.23
C GLU A 48 -6.66 8.41 6.10
N THR A 49 -7.09 9.61 6.43
CA THR A 49 -7.74 10.55 5.50
C THR A 49 -6.82 11.66 5.04
N PHE A 50 -5.63 11.75 5.61
CA PHE A 50 -4.66 12.83 5.41
C PHE A 50 -5.18 14.26 5.74
N ASP A 51 -6.37 14.41 6.31
CA ASP A 51 -7.01 15.70 6.60
C ASP A 51 -6.31 16.54 7.67
N ALA A 52 -5.48 15.94 8.49
CA ALA A 52 -4.69 16.64 9.50
C ALA A 52 -3.38 17.12 8.89
N PHE A 53 -3.31 18.40 8.48
CA PHE A 53 -2.09 18.95 7.86
C PHE A 53 -0.84 18.74 8.72
N GLY A 54 0.19 18.18 8.10
CA GLY A 54 1.46 17.82 8.77
C GLY A 54 1.41 16.53 9.57
N ASN A 55 0.29 15.80 9.54
CA ASN A 55 0.15 14.47 10.13
C ASN A 55 -0.28 13.48 9.04
N LEU A 56 0.51 12.46 8.81
CA LEU A 56 0.29 11.43 7.77
C LEU A 56 -0.14 10.09 8.39
N GLY A 57 -0.62 10.12 9.66
CA GLY A 57 -0.98 8.91 10.38
C GLY A 57 0.19 7.92 10.46
N PRO A 58 -0.01 6.68 10.02
CA PRO A 58 1.06 5.67 10.03
C PRO A 58 2.09 5.84 8.91
N PHE A 59 1.92 6.81 8.01
CA PHE A 59 2.75 6.96 6.82
C PHE A 59 3.85 8.01 7.00
N THR A 60 4.91 7.86 6.21
CA THR A 60 6.05 8.78 6.13
C THR A 60 6.44 8.97 4.66
N ASP A 61 6.64 10.23 4.25
CA ASP A 61 7.24 10.53 2.94
C ASP A 61 8.74 10.26 2.99
N ASP A 62 9.23 9.34 2.15
CA ASP A 62 10.63 8.93 2.14
C ASP A 62 11.56 10.08 1.73
N PHE A 63 11.20 10.87 0.73
CA PHE A 63 12.04 11.98 0.26
C PHE A 63 12.23 13.03 1.37
N GLY A 64 11.15 13.39 2.07
CA GLY A 64 11.21 14.29 3.22
C GLY A 64 11.99 13.72 4.41
N ALA A 65 12.00 12.41 4.57
CA ALA A 65 12.74 11.67 5.60
C ALA A 65 14.20 11.38 5.22
N GLY A 66 14.67 11.82 4.04
CA GLY A 66 16.05 11.68 3.60
C GLY A 66 16.27 10.65 2.49
N GLY A 67 15.23 10.08 1.90
CA GLY A 67 15.31 9.22 0.71
C GLY A 67 15.91 7.84 0.95
N SER A 68 15.78 7.27 2.15
CA SER A 68 16.39 5.98 2.52
C SER A 68 15.82 4.79 1.74
N GLN A 69 14.57 4.89 1.26
CA GLN A 69 13.90 3.89 0.43
C GLN A 69 14.11 4.13 -1.08
N GLY A 70 14.77 5.22 -1.44
CA GLY A 70 15.10 5.55 -2.84
C GLY A 70 14.18 6.56 -3.51
N ALA A 71 13.34 7.28 -2.76
CA ALA A 71 12.55 8.38 -3.31
C ALA A 71 13.43 9.52 -3.83
N THR A 72 13.01 10.09 -4.95
CA THR A 72 13.69 11.22 -5.63
C THR A 72 12.77 12.43 -5.82
N VAL A 73 11.51 12.31 -5.40
CA VAL A 73 10.51 13.38 -5.29
C VAL A 73 9.58 13.03 -4.12
N ALA A 74 8.99 14.04 -3.50
CA ALA A 74 8.12 13.88 -2.34
C ALA A 74 6.68 13.50 -2.73
N TRP A 75 6.01 12.80 -1.81
CA TRP A 75 4.57 12.90 -1.62
C TRP A 75 4.28 14.09 -0.72
N THR A 76 3.36 14.95 -1.12
CA THR A 76 3.04 16.21 -0.43
C THR A 76 1.56 16.28 -0.16
N GLN A 77 1.16 16.79 1.03
CA GLN A 77 -0.25 17.12 1.29
C GLN A 77 -0.68 18.36 0.52
N ASP A 78 -1.86 18.31 -0.09
CA ASP A 78 -2.53 19.47 -0.68
C ASP A 78 -4.03 19.45 -0.32
N ALA A 79 -4.65 20.63 -0.37
CA ALA A 79 -6.06 20.84 -0.09
C ALA A 79 -6.63 21.72 -1.21
N SER A 80 -7.13 21.22 -2.23
CA SER A 80 -7.67 21.86 -3.43
C SER A 80 -7.00 21.29 -4.68
N GLY A 81 -7.07 21.96 -5.81
CA GLY A 81 -6.44 21.47 -7.04
C GLY A 81 -4.93 21.66 -7.06
N THR A 82 -4.21 20.69 -7.66
CA THR A 82 -2.77 20.79 -7.89
C THR A 82 -2.40 22.02 -8.71
N SER A 83 -1.16 22.50 -8.57
CA SER A 83 -0.73 23.76 -9.22
C SER A 83 -0.68 23.69 -10.75
N SER A 84 -0.62 22.48 -11.32
CA SER A 84 -0.53 22.21 -12.76
C SER A 84 -1.91 21.98 -13.36
N GLY A 85 -2.21 22.60 -14.51
CA GLY A 85 -3.46 22.35 -15.22
C GLY A 85 -3.48 21.05 -16.00
N SER A 86 -4.65 20.41 -16.12
CA SER A 86 -4.86 19.17 -16.87
C SER A 86 -4.14 17.95 -16.26
N THR A 87 -3.96 17.97 -14.96
CA THR A 87 -3.38 16.88 -14.16
C THR A 87 -3.83 17.00 -12.70
N GLY A 88 -3.76 15.91 -11.95
CA GLY A 88 -4.13 15.86 -10.54
C GLY A 88 -5.61 16.10 -10.25
N PRO A 89 -6.06 15.91 -9.00
CA PRO A 89 -7.44 16.18 -8.58
C PRO A 89 -7.71 17.70 -8.44
N SER A 90 -8.97 18.06 -8.35
CA SER A 90 -9.40 19.43 -8.06
C SER A 90 -9.69 19.68 -6.58
N ASP A 91 -9.82 18.60 -5.80
CA ASP A 91 -10.06 18.58 -4.36
C ASP A 91 -9.81 17.16 -3.83
N ASP A 92 -9.79 16.95 -2.50
CA ASP A 92 -9.81 15.63 -1.90
C ASP A 92 -11.09 14.87 -2.30
N ILE A 93 -11.15 13.57 -2.01
CA ILE A 93 -12.32 12.75 -2.42
C ILE A 93 -13.60 13.15 -1.66
N THR A 94 -13.50 13.66 -0.44
CA THR A 94 -14.66 14.04 0.39
C THR A 94 -15.12 15.48 0.16
N GLY A 95 -14.27 16.31 -0.40
CA GLY A 95 -14.50 17.73 -0.69
C GLY A 95 -14.16 18.64 0.50
N GLY A 96 -12.95 19.24 0.49
CA GLY A 96 -12.51 20.25 1.43
C GLY A 96 -11.52 19.76 2.51
N GLY A 97 -10.98 18.56 2.36
CA GLY A 97 -9.91 18.00 3.18
C GLY A 97 -8.53 18.18 2.55
N TYR A 98 -7.62 17.25 2.90
CA TYR A 98 -6.30 17.12 2.32
C TYR A 98 -6.13 15.73 1.72
N TYR A 99 -5.25 15.59 0.75
CA TYR A 99 -4.82 14.35 0.12
C TYR A 99 -3.30 14.38 -0.08
N MET A 100 -2.71 13.23 -0.39
CA MET A 100 -1.30 13.14 -0.76
C MET A 100 -1.16 13.16 -2.28
N TYR A 101 -0.21 13.94 -2.83
CA TYR A 101 0.06 13.97 -4.27
C TYR A 101 1.55 14.11 -4.58
N THR A 102 1.91 13.81 -5.82
CA THR A 102 3.26 14.04 -6.36
C THR A 102 3.22 15.24 -7.31
N GLU A 103 4.10 16.23 -7.09
CA GLU A 103 4.24 17.38 -7.98
C GLU A 103 5.28 17.08 -9.07
N THR A 104 4.83 17.04 -10.33
CA THR A 104 5.70 16.69 -11.47
C THR A 104 6.21 17.87 -12.27
N SER A 105 5.80 19.11 -11.98
CA SER A 105 6.38 20.29 -12.61
C SER A 105 7.87 20.48 -12.27
N GLY A 106 8.56 21.20 -13.09
CA GLY A 106 9.98 21.51 -12.87
C GLY A 106 10.87 20.26 -12.93
N SER A 107 11.39 19.80 -11.78
CA SER A 107 12.30 18.64 -11.70
C SER A 107 11.61 17.33 -11.32
N GLY A 108 10.27 17.31 -11.22
CA GLY A 108 9.51 16.14 -10.73
C GLY A 108 9.25 15.04 -11.75
N SER A 109 9.57 15.24 -13.05
CA SER A 109 9.35 14.24 -14.10
C SER A 109 10.36 13.10 -14.07
N ASN A 110 9.93 11.88 -14.38
CA ASN A 110 10.75 10.65 -14.37
C ASN A 110 11.42 10.40 -13.00
N LYS A 111 10.67 10.57 -11.94
CA LYS A 111 11.09 10.43 -10.55
C LYS A 111 10.31 9.33 -9.84
N THR A 112 10.84 8.90 -8.71
CA THR A 112 10.18 7.96 -7.81
C THR A 112 9.76 8.71 -6.54
N ALA A 113 8.50 8.62 -6.19
CA ALA A 113 7.95 9.07 -4.92
C ALA A 113 7.57 7.84 -4.08
N ILE A 114 7.95 7.79 -2.81
CA ILE A 114 7.64 6.68 -1.92
C ILE A 114 7.01 7.24 -0.65
N LEU A 115 5.78 6.82 -0.37
CA LEU A 115 5.11 7.01 0.90
C LEU A 115 5.02 5.63 1.56
N PHE A 116 5.67 5.45 2.70
CA PHE A 116 5.73 4.16 3.36
C PHE A 116 5.11 4.21 4.76
N SER A 117 4.47 3.11 5.17
CA SER A 117 3.95 2.98 6.52
C SER A 117 5.08 2.70 7.52
N THR A 118 4.85 3.06 8.79
CA THR A 118 5.40 2.25 9.88
C THR A 118 4.85 0.83 9.75
N CYS A 119 5.32 -0.12 10.55
CA CYS A 119 4.73 -1.45 10.48
C CYS A 119 3.22 -1.42 10.80
N VAL A 120 2.46 -2.27 10.14
CA VAL A 120 1.00 -2.42 10.32
C VAL A 120 0.71 -3.82 10.85
N ASP A 121 0.09 -3.91 12.03
CA ASP A 121 -0.35 -5.16 12.64
C ASP A 121 -1.79 -5.46 12.19
N VAL A 122 -1.95 -6.51 11.38
CA VAL A 122 -3.24 -7.00 10.88
C VAL A 122 -3.62 -8.36 11.48
N SER A 123 -2.90 -8.81 12.51
CA SER A 123 -3.07 -10.16 13.07
C SER A 123 -4.46 -10.41 13.69
N ALA A 124 -5.18 -9.34 14.04
CA ALA A 124 -6.55 -9.44 14.57
C ALA A 124 -7.62 -9.60 13.47
N LEU A 125 -7.27 -9.40 12.20
CA LEU A 125 -8.18 -9.51 11.06
C LEU A 125 -8.15 -10.92 10.46
N SER A 126 -9.33 -11.41 10.05
CA SER A 126 -9.49 -12.74 9.46
C SER A 126 -9.16 -12.75 7.97
N ASP A 127 -9.47 -11.66 7.27
CA ASP A 127 -9.23 -11.42 5.85
C ASP A 127 -8.80 -9.97 5.65
N PRO A 128 -7.53 -9.63 6.01
CA PRO A 128 -7.06 -8.24 6.02
C PRO A 128 -6.92 -7.66 4.62
N CYS A 129 -7.45 -6.45 4.44
CA CYS A 129 -7.38 -5.67 3.22
C CYS A 129 -6.91 -4.26 3.49
N MET A 130 -6.18 -3.68 2.53
CA MET A 130 -6.07 -2.25 2.39
C MET A 130 -6.93 -1.77 1.24
N GLN A 131 -7.75 -0.76 1.49
CA GLN A 131 -8.51 -0.01 0.47
C GLN A 131 -8.02 1.42 0.47
N PHE A 132 -8.01 2.05 -0.70
CA PHE A 132 -7.58 3.43 -0.87
C PHE A 132 -8.21 4.05 -2.12
N ASN A 133 -8.26 5.37 -2.14
CA ASN A 133 -8.63 6.09 -3.36
C ASN A 133 -7.38 6.64 -4.03
N TYR A 134 -7.37 6.62 -5.37
CA TYR A 134 -6.30 7.20 -6.16
C TYR A 134 -6.84 8.04 -7.32
N HIS A 135 -6.08 9.07 -7.69
CA HIS A 135 -6.39 9.94 -8.82
C HIS A 135 -5.17 10.02 -9.74
N MET A 136 -5.35 9.64 -11.00
CA MET A 136 -4.31 9.64 -12.01
C MET A 136 -4.89 10.20 -13.32
N TYR A 137 -4.83 11.52 -13.45
CA TYR A 137 -5.31 12.23 -14.61
C TYR A 137 -4.19 13.03 -15.27
N GLY A 138 -3.98 12.82 -16.56
CA GLY A 138 -3.03 13.60 -17.34
C GLY A 138 -2.34 12.84 -18.47
N ALA A 139 -2.04 13.53 -19.54
CA ALA A 139 -1.57 12.95 -20.81
C ALA A 139 -0.21 12.24 -20.72
N THR A 140 0.60 12.53 -19.70
CA THR A 140 1.91 11.90 -19.50
C THR A 140 1.99 11.16 -18.16
N MET A 141 0.84 10.68 -17.66
CA MET A 141 0.74 9.97 -16.39
C MET A 141 1.70 8.78 -16.33
N GLY A 142 2.33 8.61 -15.20
CA GLY A 142 3.24 7.52 -14.91
C GLY A 142 2.57 6.27 -14.37
N THR A 143 3.15 5.68 -13.34
CA THR A 143 2.67 4.44 -12.71
C THR A 143 2.55 4.64 -11.21
N LEU A 144 1.46 4.16 -10.63
CA LEU A 144 1.28 4.02 -9.19
C LEU A 144 1.30 2.53 -8.84
N GLU A 145 2.11 2.16 -7.86
CA GLU A 145 2.21 0.79 -7.34
C GLU A 145 1.96 0.78 -5.83
N VAL A 146 1.43 -0.33 -5.34
CA VAL A 146 1.43 -0.65 -3.92
C VAL A 146 2.35 -1.84 -3.69
N HIS A 147 3.29 -1.67 -2.78
CA HIS A 147 4.16 -2.74 -2.33
C HIS A 147 3.81 -3.14 -0.90
N VAL A 148 3.82 -4.44 -0.62
CA VAL A 148 3.71 -5.01 0.72
C VAL A 148 4.97 -5.83 0.97
N ASP A 149 5.67 -5.52 2.05
CA ASP A 149 6.96 -6.15 2.40
C ASP A 149 7.97 -6.15 1.24
N GLY A 150 8.00 -5.03 0.50
CA GLY A 150 8.88 -4.82 -0.65
C GLY A 150 8.47 -5.51 -1.95
N VAL A 151 7.32 -6.20 -1.98
CA VAL A 151 6.78 -6.88 -3.17
C VAL A 151 5.66 -6.04 -3.76
N SER A 152 5.71 -5.73 -5.06
CA SER A 152 4.61 -5.07 -5.78
C SER A 152 3.41 -6.01 -5.85
N VAL A 153 2.30 -5.62 -5.24
CA VAL A 153 1.05 -6.42 -5.16
C VAL A 153 -0.08 -5.80 -5.97
N TRP A 154 0.03 -4.54 -6.35
CA TRP A 154 -0.93 -3.82 -7.16
C TRP A 154 -0.24 -2.74 -7.99
N SER A 155 -0.73 -2.47 -9.19
CA SER A 155 -0.16 -1.46 -10.07
C SER A 155 -1.20 -0.95 -11.08
N VAL A 156 -1.14 0.36 -11.35
CA VAL A 156 -1.90 1.01 -12.43
C VAL A 156 -1.02 2.02 -13.14
N SER A 157 -1.17 2.15 -14.46
CA SER A 157 -0.35 3.03 -15.28
C SER A 157 -1.17 3.85 -16.24
N GLY A 158 -0.69 5.05 -16.55
CA GLY A 158 -1.29 5.95 -17.51
C GLY A 158 -2.52 6.69 -16.99
N ASP A 159 -3.13 7.47 -17.86
CA ASP A 159 -4.30 8.30 -17.57
C ASP A 159 -5.51 7.45 -17.20
N GLN A 160 -6.06 7.64 -16.00
CA GLN A 160 -7.25 6.97 -15.48
C GLN A 160 -8.49 7.89 -15.50
N GLY A 161 -8.37 9.05 -16.13
CA GLY A 161 -9.42 10.06 -16.18
C GLY A 161 -9.41 11.00 -14.98
N ASN A 162 -10.11 12.13 -15.11
CA ASN A 162 -10.21 13.14 -14.05
C ASN A 162 -11.27 12.74 -13.01
N GLN A 163 -10.98 11.70 -12.24
CA GLN A 163 -11.83 11.19 -11.19
C GLN A 163 -11.01 10.44 -10.15
N TRP A 164 -11.52 10.36 -8.92
CA TRP A 164 -11.03 9.43 -7.93
C TRP A 164 -11.49 8.01 -8.28
N ASN A 165 -10.60 7.06 -8.15
CA ASN A 165 -10.82 5.64 -8.41
C ASN A 165 -10.49 4.83 -7.15
N ASP A 166 -11.07 3.65 -7.02
CA ASP A 166 -10.85 2.76 -5.88
C ASP A 166 -9.70 1.78 -6.17
N GLY A 167 -8.83 1.59 -5.20
CA GLY A 167 -7.80 0.56 -5.17
C GLY A 167 -7.99 -0.36 -3.98
N GLN A 168 -7.68 -1.64 -4.14
CA GLN A 168 -7.73 -2.63 -3.07
C GLN A 168 -6.60 -3.63 -3.20
N VAL A 169 -6.00 -4.01 -2.08
CA VAL A 169 -4.98 -5.06 -1.99
C VAL A 169 -5.22 -5.92 -0.75
N ASN A 170 -5.01 -7.23 -0.87
CA ASN A 170 -5.04 -8.13 0.28
C ASN A 170 -3.71 -8.01 1.04
N LEU A 171 -3.78 -8.06 2.36
CA LEU A 171 -2.62 -8.02 3.24
C LEU A 171 -2.32 -9.44 3.80
N PRO A 172 -1.10 -9.69 4.30
CA PRO A 172 -0.73 -11.01 4.80
C PRO A 172 -1.54 -11.39 6.05
N ILE A 173 -2.33 -12.45 5.99
CA ILE A 173 -3.13 -12.94 7.12
C ILE A 173 -2.22 -13.29 8.30
N GLY A 174 -2.58 -12.79 9.48
CA GLY A 174 -1.87 -13.06 10.72
C GLY A 174 -0.57 -12.28 10.89
N SER A 175 -0.24 -11.36 9.99
CA SER A 175 0.97 -10.52 10.12
C SER A 175 0.86 -9.57 11.29
N THR A 176 1.88 -9.55 12.14
CA THR A 176 2.03 -8.61 13.26
C THR A 176 2.83 -7.37 12.88
N GLY A 177 3.27 -7.24 11.60
CA GLY A 177 4.11 -6.11 11.21
C GLY A 177 4.40 -6.01 9.71
N CYS A 178 3.40 -6.02 8.82
CA CYS A 178 3.66 -5.78 7.39
C CYS A 178 3.98 -4.31 7.10
N LEU A 179 4.81 -4.08 6.08
CA LEU A 179 5.18 -2.75 5.59
C LEU A 179 4.43 -2.46 4.29
N ILE A 180 3.77 -1.32 4.23
CA ILE A 180 3.01 -0.87 3.06
C ILE A 180 3.72 0.32 2.44
N GLN A 181 3.87 0.33 1.11
CA GLN A 181 4.44 1.45 0.38
C GLN A 181 3.54 1.81 -0.82
N PHE A 182 3.27 3.09 -0.98
CA PHE A 182 2.78 3.67 -2.23
C PHE A 182 3.98 4.19 -3.01
N VAL A 183 4.22 3.62 -4.18
CA VAL A 183 5.34 3.96 -5.04
C VAL A 183 4.81 4.63 -6.31
N GLY A 184 5.00 5.95 -6.40
CA GLY A 184 4.66 6.75 -7.56
C GLY A 184 5.86 6.88 -8.50
N LEU A 185 5.76 6.33 -9.70
CA LEU A 185 6.73 6.57 -10.78
C LEU A 185 6.16 7.67 -11.67
N THR A 186 6.64 8.90 -11.51
CA THR A 186 6.13 10.04 -12.27
C THR A 186 6.45 9.92 -13.77
N GLY A 187 5.56 10.43 -14.60
CA GLY A 187 5.74 10.39 -16.05
C GLY A 187 6.73 11.42 -16.59
N THR A 188 6.69 11.63 -17.89
CA THR A 188 7.73 12.37 -18.61
C THR A 188 7.56 13.89 -18.62
N SER A 189 6.42 14.42 -18.11
CA SER A 189 6.09 15.84 -18.14
C SER A 189 5.20 16.23 -16.95
N PHE A 190 4.92 17.52 -16.81
CA PHE A 190 4.14 18.12 -15.72
C PHE A 190 2.68 17.62 -15.62
N THR A 191 2.15 16.95 -16.64
CA THR A 191 0.81 16.34 -16.61
C THR A 191 0.86 14.91 -16.09
N SER A 192 1.44 14.71 -14.91
CA SER A 192 1.63 13.42 -14.27
C SER A 192 1.49 13.49 -12.73
N ASP A 193 0.76 14.48 -12.23
CA ASP A 193 0.48 14.55 -10.79
C ASP A 193 -0.51 13.45 -10.42
N MET A 194 -0.05 12.48 -9.65
CA MET A 194 -0.89 11.42 -9.10
C MET A 194 -1.19 11.70 -7.64
N ALA A 195 -2.35 11.25 -7.17
CA ALA A 195 -2.77 11.46 -5.80
C ALA A 195 -3.36 10.19 -5.18
N ILE A 196 -3.31 10.13 -3.85
CA ILE A 196 -3.95 9.10 -3.02
C ILE A 196 -4.66 9.74 -1.85
N ASP A 197 -5.73 9.08 -1.39
CA ASP A 197 -6.55 9.52 -0.26
C ASP A 197 -7.29 8.33 0.38
N GLN A 198 -7.89 8.52 1.57
CA GLN A 198 -8.76 7.55 2.26
C GLN A 198 -8.17 6.15 2.36
N VAL A 199 -6.95 6.02 2.90
CA VAL A 199 -6.30 4.72 3.08
C VAL A 199 -6.85 4.04 4.32
N SER A 200 -7.58 2.93 4.13
CA SER A 200 -8.11 2.11 5.21
C SER A 200 -7.48 0.72 5.23
N VAL A 201 -7.24 0.19 6.41
CA VAL A 201 -6.89 -1.21 6.62
C VAL A 201 -7.92 -1.83 7.54
N ASP A 202 -8.66 -2.83 7.04
CA ASP A 202 -9.76 -3.50 7.73
C ASP A 202 -9.98 -4.90 7.14
N GLU A 203 -11.03 -5.60 7.58
CA GLU A 203 -11.50 -6.82 6.90
C GLU A 203 -11.86 -6.51 5.44
N CYS A 204 -11.48 -7.40 4.51
CA CYS A 204 -11.93 -7.28 3.13
C CYS A 204 -13.45 -7.31 3.08
N VAL A 205 -14.05 -6.23 2.64
CA VAL A 205 -15.48 -6.25 2.30
C VAL A 205 -15.59 -6.95 0.96
N SER A 206 -15.87 -8.25 0.97
CA SER A 206 -16.28 -8.89 -0.27
C SER A 206 -17.59 -8.23 -0.69
N LEU A 207 -17.60 -7.59 -1.85
CA LEU A 207 -18.85 -7.11 -2.42
C LEU A 207 -19.72 -8.36 -2.62
N ALA A 208 -20.87 -8.42 -1.93
CA ALA A 208 -21.80 -9.53 -2.06
C ALA A 208 -22.13 -9.74 -3.55
N VAL A 209 -21.81 -10.91 -4.06
CA VAL A 209 -22.18 -11.30 -5.42
C VAL A 209 -23.59 -11.89 -5.34
N TYR A 210 -24.54 -11.10 -5.76
CA TYR A 210 -25.96 -11.50 -5.74
C TYR A 210 -26.29 -12.40 -6.93
N GLY A 211 -27.02 -13.48 -6.66
CA GLY A 211 -27.49 -14.43 -7.67
C GLY A 211 -28.11 -15.65 -7.02
N CYS A 212 -28.55 -16.60 -7.82
CA CYS A 212 -29.11 -17.86 -7.31
C CYS A 212 -28.03 -18.74 -6.73
N THR A 213 -28.06 -19.00 -5.42
CA THR A 213 -27.09 -19.85 -4.71
C THR A 213 -27.48 -21.34 -4.64
N ASP A 214 -28.66 -21.73 -5.15
CA ASP A 214 -29.09 -23.14 -5.21
C ASP A 214 -28.42 -23.86 -6.38
N SER A 215 -27.46 -24.72 -6.10
CA SER A 215 -26.72 -25.50 -7.11
C SER A 215 -27.59 -26.48 -7.93
N THR A 216 -28.85 -26.68 -7.56
CA THR A 216 -29.79 -27.51 -8.29
C THR A 216 -30.73 -26.70 -9.22
N ALA A 217 -30.71 -25.38 -9.11
CA ALA A 217 -31.48 -24.49 -9.94
C ALA A 217 -30.88 -24.33 -11.35
N ILE A 218 -31.71 -24.05 -12.34
CA ILE A 218 -31.30 -23.88 -13.74
C ILE A 218 -30.47 -22.58 -13.93
N ASN A 219 -30.77 -21.60 -13.10
CA ASN A 219 -30.10 -20.29 -13.09
C ASN A 219 -29.04 -20.15 -11.96
N TYR A 220 -28.53 -21.27 -11.45
CA TYR A 220 -27.44 -21.26 -10.46
C TYR A 220 -26.24 -20.44 -10.95
N ASP A 221 -25.80 -19.50 -10.12
CA ASP A 221 -24.58 -18.76 -10.34
C ASP A 221 -23.52 -19.23 -9.32
N PRO A 222 -22.47 -19.94 -9.77
CA PRO A 222 -21.41 -20.42 -8.86
C PRO A 222 -20.55 -19.30 -8.28
N ALA A 223 -20.65 -18.08 -8.77
CA ALA A 223 -19.97 -16.92 -8.22
C ALA A 223 -20.79 -16.19 -7.15
N ALA A 224 -22.12 -16.46 -7.07
CA ALA A 224 -22.96 -15.82 -6.06
C ALA A 224 -22.68 -16.35 -4.66
N ASP A 225 -22.50 -15.42 -3.72
CA ASP A 225 -22.38 -15.68 -2.29
C ASP A 225 -23.64 -15.25 -1.51
N THR A 226 -24.52 -14.50 -2.16
CA THR A 226 -25.77 -13.98 -1.59
C THR A 226 -26.93 -14.26 -2.53
N ASP A 227 -27.97 -14.97 -2.01
CA ASP A 227 -29.18 -15.25 -2.76
C ASP A 227 -29.98 -13.97 -3.01
N ASP A 228 -30.27 -13.66 -4.28
CA ASP A 228 -31.07 -12.49 -4.69
C ASP A 228 -32.56 -12.84 -4.88
N GLY A 229 -32.95 -14.10 -4.64
CA GLY A 229 -34.31 -14.61 -4.77
C GLY A 229 -34.74 -14.93 -6.20
N SER A 230 -33.79 -15.05 -7.14
CA SER A 230 -34.10 -15.35 -8.57
C SER A 230 -34.31 -16.82 -8.91
#